data_2160111916d99d0e19066ac50babf929
#
_entry.id   2160111916d99d0e19066ac50babf929
#
_cell.length_a   1.000
_cell.length_b   1.000
_cell.length_c   1.000
_cell.angle_alpha   90.00
_cell.angle_beta   90.00
_cell.angle_gamma   90.00
#
_symmetry.space_group_name_H-M   'P 1'
#
loop_
_entity.id
_entity.type
_entity.pdbx_description
1 polymer ?
#
loop_
_entity_poly.entity_id
_entity_poly.type
_entity_poly.pdbx_seq_one_letter_code
_entity_poly.pdbx_strand_id
1 'polypeptide(L)'
;MDSELIKGTLSLIILSLLSRRAMYGYEIVTTVKEETDGVLEWKAGSLYPSLHKLEKDGMIRGQWEGDPDSRRRKFYQLTEAGRTALAEKEESWSQLCAAICQIMEKSE
;
A
#
# COMPACT_ATOMS: atom_id res chain seq x y z
N MET A 1 16.86 -0.71 -2.35
CA MET A 1 16.25 -1.77 -1.55
C MET A 1 15.79 -2.91 -2.44
N ASP A 2 15.83 -4.12 -1.92
CA ASP A 2 15.48 -5.33 -2.67
C ASP A 2 14.03 -5.29 -3.14
N SER A 3 13.82 -5.34 -4.46
CA SER A 3 12.47 -5.24 -5.04
C SER A 3 11.56 -6.42 -4.71
N GLU A 4 12.13 -7.60 -4.47
CA GLU A 4 11.33 -8.76 -4.10
C GLU A 4 10.74 -8.61 -2.69
N LEU A 5 11.52 -8.04 -1.77
CA LEU A 5 11.03 -7.77 -0.41
C LEU A 5 9.92 -6.73 -0.43
N ILE A 6 10.07 -5.70 -1.25
CA ILE A 6 9.06 -4.63 -1.37
C ILE A 6 7.77 -5.16 -1.99
N LYS A 7 7.88 -5.95 -3.03
CA LYS A 7 6.73 -6.45 -3.80
C LYS A 7 5.70 -7.17 -2.93
N GLY A 8 6.16 -7.95 -1.96
CA GLY A 8 5.26 -8.68 -1.08
C GLY A 8 4.53 -7.81 -0.06
N THR A 9 4.97 -6.56 0.12
CA THR A 9 4.42 -5.65 1.12
C THR A 9 3.60 -4.51 0.53
N LEU A 10 3.50 -4.43 -0.80
CA LEU A 10 2.79 -3.33 -1.48
C LEU A 10 1.35 -3.17 -0.99
N SER A 11 0.60 -4.26 -0.92
CA SER A 11 -0.80 -4.21 -0.48
C SER A 11 -0.92 -3.72 0.95
N LEU A 12 -0.05 -4.20 1.83
CA LEU A 12 -0.04 -3.78 3.23
C LEU A 12 0.18 -2.28 3.35
N ILE A 13 1.15 -1.75 2.61
CA ILE A 13 1.49 -0.34 2.67
C ILE A 13 0.35 0.52 2.12
N ILE A 14 -0.23 0.13 0.98
CA ILE A 14 -1.36 0.87 0.38
C ILE A 14 -2.54 0.91 1.35
N LEU A 15 -2.92 -0.24 1.90
CA LEU A 15 -4.05 -0.31 2.83
C LEU A 15 -3.78 0.51 4.10
N SER A 16 -2.54 0.49 4.60
CA SER A 16 -2.14 1.27 5.77
C SER A 16 -2.30 2.78 5.54
N LEU A 17 -1.86 3.27 4.38
CA LEU A 17 -2.00 4.67 4.03
C LEU A 17 -3.47 5.07 3.87
N LEU A 18 -4.25 4.25 3.19
CA LEU A 18 -5.66 4.54 2.96
C LEU A 18 -6.50 4.41 4.23
N SER A 19 -5.98 3.76 5.28
CA SER A 19 -6.64 3.74 6.59
C SER A 19 -6.62 5.12 7.26
N ARG A 20 -5.69 5.98 6.87
CA ARG A 20 -5.57 7.34 7.41
C ARG A 20 -6.56 8.30 6.75
N ARG A 21 -6.65 8.24 5.43
CA ARG A 21 -7.54 9.08 4.61
C ARG A 21 -7.54 8.58 3.17
N ALA A 22 -8.50 9.05 2.39
CA ALA A 22 -8.51 8.80 0.95
C ALA A 22 -7.34 9.53 0.29
N MET A 23 -6.75 8.93 -0.73
CA MET A 23 -5.59 9.50 -1.43
C MET A 23 -5.67 9.25 -2.93
N TYR A 24 -5.11 10.18 -3.70
CA TYR A 24 -4.80 9.94 -5.11
C TYR A 24 -3.60 9.00 -5.21
N GLY A 25 -3.48 8.31 -6.34
CA GLY A 25 -2.34 7.42 -6.57
C GLY A 25 -0.99 8.15 -6.41
N TYR A 26 -0.90 9.36 -6.94
CA TYR A 26 0.34 10.16 -6.81
C TYR A 26 0.66 10.50 -5.35
N GLU A 27 -0.37 10.77 -4.55
CA GLU A 27 -0.16 11.02 -3.12
C GLU A 27 0.40 9.82 -2.38
N ILE A 28 -0.05 8.62 -2.78
CA ILE A 28 0.47 7.38 -2.18
C ILE A 28 1.96 7.26 -2.44
N VAL A 29 2.38 7.45 -3.69
CA VAL A 29 3.81 7.39 -4.08
C VAL A 29 4.63 8.41 -3.29
N THR A 30 4.16 9.66 -3.26
CA THR A 30 4.86 10.75 -2.59
C THR A 30 4.98 10.51 -1.09
N THR A 31 3.87 10.10 -0.46
CA THR A 31 3.83 9.86 0.99
C THR A 31 4.78 8.74 1.39
N VAL A 32 4.79 7.64 0.65
CA VAL A 32 5.68 6.51 0.94
C VAL A 32 7.14 6.96 0.85
N LYS A 33 7.49 7.68 -0.19
CA LYS A 33 8.86 8.17 -0.36
C LYS A 33 9.27 9.10 0.77
N GLU A 34 8.42 10.07 1.11
CA GLU A 34 8.70 11.04 2.17
C GLU A 34 8.80 10.39 3.55
N GLU A 35 7.86 9.51 3.89
CA GLU A 35 7.83 8.90 5.22
C GLU A 35 8.91 7.86 5.45
N THR A 36 9.53 7.38 4.38
CA THR A 36 10.63 6.40 4.48
C THR A 36 11.98 7.00 4.09
N ASP A 37 12.05 8.32 3.97
CA ASP A 37 13.28 9.03 3.57
C ASP A 37 13.90 8.45 2.29
N GLY A 38 13.03 8.11 1.33
CA GLY A 38 13.45 7.59 0.03
C GLY A 38 13.81 6.11 0.00
N VAL A 39 13.72 5.41 1.14
CA VAL A 39 14.01 3.96 1.18
C VAL A 39 13.03 3.19 0.32
N LEU A 40 11.74 3.56 0.38
CA LEU A 40 10.72 2.97 -0.48
C LEU A 40 10.32 4.00 -1.53
N GLU A 41 10.54 3.63 -2.77
CA GLU A 41 10.18 4.48 -3.90
C GLU A 41 9.55 3.61 -4.98
N TRP A 42 8.29 3.89 -5.31
CA TRP A 42 7.54 3.14 -6.30
C TRP A 42 7.35 3.94 -7.57
N LYS A 43 7.41 3.24 -8.68
CA LYS A 43 7.02 3.79 -9.97
C LYS A 43 5.53 3.50 -10.21
N ALA A 44 4.91 4.34 -11.03
CA ALA A 44 3.51 4.17 -11.41
C ALA A 44 3.23 2.77 -11.97
N GLY A 45 4.18 2.21 -12.72
CA GLY A 45 4.04 0.87 -13.29
C GLY A 45 3.91 -0.24 -12.26
N SER A 46 4.41 -0.04 -11.03
CA SER A 46 4.26 -1.00 -9.93
C SER A 46 3.02 -0.71 -9.11
N LEU A 47 2.73 0.57 -8.89
CA LEU A 47 1.63 1.00 -8.02
C LEU A 47 0.25 0.71 -8.63
N TYR A 48 0.02 1.13 -9.88
CA TYR A 48 -1.32 1.04 -10.47
C TYR A 48 -1.85 -0.38 -10.63
N PRO A 49 -1.04 -1.38 -11.01
CA PRO A 49 -1.53 -2.76 -11.01
C PRO A 49 -1.96 -3.24 -9.64
N SER A 50 -1.26 -2.83 -8.58
CA SER A 50 -1.62 -3.19 -7.20
C SER A 50 -2.92 -2.52 -6.76
N LEU A 51 -3.10 -1.24 -7.10
CA LEU A 51 -4.34 -0.53 -6.83
C LEU A 51 -5.52 -1.18 -7.57
N HIS A 52 -5.31 -1.52 -8.84
CA HIS A 52 -6.33 -2.17 -9.64
C HIS A 52 -6.76 -3.50 -9.05
N LYS A 53 -5.81 -4.31 -8.61
CA LYS A 53 -6.11 -5.60 -7.98
C LYS A 53 -6.87 -5.44 -6.67
N LEU A 54 -6.45 -4.50 -5.82
CA LEU A 54 -7.11 -4.23 -4.56
C LEU A 54 -8.55 -3.74 -4.77
N GLU A 55 -8.76 -2.91 -5.79
CA GLU A 55 -10.09 -2.43 -6.14
C GLU A 55 -10.97 -3.57 -6.64
N LYS A 56 -10.43 -4.42 -7.50
CA LYS A 56 -11.12 -5.59 -8.02
C LYS A 56 -11.53 -6.55 -6.90
N ASP A 57 -10.66 -6.71 -5.91
CA ASP A 57 -10.92 -7.59 -4.77
C ASP A 57 -11.81 -6.94 -3.71
N GLY A 58 -12.26 -5.71 -3.93
CA GLY A 58 -13.16 -5.01 -3.01
C GLY A 58 -12.52 -4.45 -1.76
N MET A 59 -11.20 -4.41 -1.69
CA MET A 59 -10.47 -3.90 -0.52
C MET A 59 -10.40 -2.38 -0.50
N ILE A 60 -10.42 -1.76 -1.67
CA ILE A 60 -10.45 -0.31 -1.84
C ILE A 60 -11.49 0.04 -2.89
N ARG A 61 -11.93 1.30 -2.86
CA ARG A 61 -12.86 1.83 -3.84
C ARG A 61 -12.26 3.07 -4.47
N GLY A 62 -12.23 3.10 -5.80
CA GLY A 62 -11.77 4.26 -6.55
C GLY A 62 -12.93 5.14 -6.95
N GLN A 63 -12.75 6.45 -6.85
CA GLN A 63 -13.76 7.41 -7.26
C GLN A 63 -13.08 8.53 -8.03
N TRP A 64 -13.59 8.81 -9.21
CA TRP A 64 -13.08 9.90 -10.04
C TRP A 64 -13.60 11.22 -9.54
N GLU A 65 -12.71 12.20 -9.42
CA GLU A 65 -13.05 13.56 -9.05
C GLU A 65 -12.53 14.54 -10.09
N GLY A 66 -13.24 15.64 -10.26
CA GLY A 66 -12.91 16.68 -11.21
C GLY A 66 -13.95 16.80 -12.30
N ASP A 67 -13.86 17.89 -13.07
CA ASP A 67 -14.75 18.18 -14.17
C ASP A 67 -14.38 17.32 -15.39
N PRO A 68 -15.36 16.79 -16.16
CA PRO A 68 -15.05 16.04 -17.38
C PRO A 68 -14.16 16.79 -18.38
N ASP A 69 -14.25 18.13 -18.38
CA ASP A 69 -13.46 18.98 -19.29
C ASP A 69 -12.12 19.40 -18.71
N SER A 70 -11.82 19.03 -17.47
CA SER A 70 -10.55 19.30 -16.82
C SER A 70 -9.90 18.00 -16.37
N ARG A 71 -8.70 18.12 -15.77
CA ARG A 71 -7.96 16.97 -15.32
C ARG A 71 -8.72 16.21 -14.23
N ARG A 72 -9.13 15.00 -14.53
CA ARG A 72 -9.78 14.12 -13.54
C ARG A 72 -8.73 13.35 -12.77
N ARG A 73 -8.96 13.17 -11.47
CA ARG A 73 -8.10 12.38 -10.59
C ARG A 73 -8.93 11.29 -9.93
N LYS A 74 -8.32 10.14 -9.74
CA LYS A 74 -8.98 9.03 -9.07
C LYS A 74 -8.53 8.96 -7.63
N PHE A 75 -9.48 9.14 -6.71
CA PHE A 75 -9.28 8.96 -5.29
C PHE A 75 -9.55 7.53 -4.91
N TYR A 76 -8.72 6.98 -4.06
CA TYR A 76 -8.90 5.64 -3.51
C TYR A 76 -9.22 5.74 -2.04
N GLN A 77 -10.12 4.89 -1.59
CA GLN A 77 -10.59 4.89 -0.22
C GLN A 77 -10.73 3.44 0.26
N LEU A 78 -10.40 3.22 1.53
CA LEU A 78 -10.46 1.90 2.14
C LEU A 78 -11.94 1.49 2.36
N THR A 79 -12.26 0.25 2.03
CA THR A 79 -13.59 -0.32 2.32
C THR A 79 -13.55 -1.03 3.67
N GLU A 80 -14.70 -1.50 4.16
CA GLU A 80 -14.73 -2.32 5.38
C GLU A 80 -13.97 -3.62 5.19
N ALA A 81 -14.11 -4.24 4.01
CA ALA A 81 -13.34 -5.45 3.68
C ALA A 81 -11.83 -5.15 3.69
N GLY A 82 -11.45 -3.95 3.23
CA GLY A 82 -10.06 -3.51 3.27
C GLY A 82 -9.54 -3.33 4.69
N ARG A 83 -10.38 -2.82 5.60
CA ARG A 83 -9.99 -2.67 7.01
C ARG A 83 -9.74 -4.03 7.66
N THR A 84 -10.59 -5.00 7.39
CA THR A 84 -10.42 -6.36 7.89
C THR A 84 -9.14 -6.98 7.32
N ALA A 85 -8.93 -6.83 6.02
CA ALA A 85 -7.72 -7.34 5.36
C ALA A 85 -6.46 -6.70 5.92
N LEU A 86 -6.51 -5.39 6.20
CA LEU A 86 -5.37 -4.66 6.78
C LEU A 86 -5.00 -5.22 8.14
N ALA A 87 -5.99 -5.43 9.02
CA ALA A 87 -5.73 -5.97 10.35
C ALA A 87 -5.06 -7.35 10.28
N GLU A 88 -5.53 -8.21 9.39
CA GLU A 88 -4.93 -9.54 9.19
C GLU A 88 -3.51 -9.45 8.65
N LYS A 89 -3.28 -8.56 7.71
CA LYS A 89 -1.94 -8.35 7.12
C LYS A 89 -0.96 -7.77 8.14
N GLU A 90 -1.40 -6.86 8.98
CA GLU A 90 -0.57 -6.28 10.03
C GLU A 90 -0.14 -7.35 11.03
N GLU A 91 -1.06 -8.21 11.42
CA GLU A 91 -0.74 -9.32 12.34
C GLU A 91 0.25 -10.28 11.70
N SER A 92 0.01 -10.69 10.47
CA SER A 92 0.92 -11.58 9.72
C SER A 92 2.30 -10.96 9.55
N TRP A 93 2.36 -9.67 9.26
CA TRP A 93 3.61 -8.94 9.12
C TRP A 93 4.40 -8.93 10.43
N SER A 94 3.74 -8.65 11.55
CA SER A 94 4.39 -8.65 12.86
C SER A 94 4.96 -10.03 13.21
N GLN A 95 4.19 -11.08 12.95
CA GLN A 95 4.62 -12.45 13.19
C GLN A 95 5.82 -12.82 12.32
N LEU A 96 5.77 -12.46 11.05
CA LEU A 96 6.84 -12.74 10.10
C LEU A 96 8.13 -12.02 10.49
N CYS A 97 8.04 -10.74 10.81
CA CYS A 97 9.21 -9.97 11.25
C CYS A 97 9.85 -10.55 12.50
N ALA A 98 9.03 -10.91 13.49
CA ALA A 98 9.54 -11.53 14.72
C ALA A 98 10.23 -12.84 14.44
N ALA A 99 9.63 -13.68 13.61
CA ALA A 99 10.20 -14.99 13.27
C ALA A 99 11.53 -14.86 12.52
N ILE A 100 11.59 -13.95 11.55
CA ILE A 100 12.80 -13.71 10.77
C ILE A 100 13.92 -13.17 11.67
N CYS A 101 13.58 -12.20 12.53
CA CYS A 101 14.55 -11.64 13.46
C CYS A 101 15.13 -12.69 14.41
N GLN A 102 14.29 -13.61 14.91
CA GLN A 102 14.76 -14.70 15.75
C GLN A 102 15.77 -15.60 15.03
N ILE A 103 15.48 -15.93 13.78
CA ILE A 103 16.39 -16.75 12.96
C ILE A 103 17.71 -16.01 12.75
N MET A 104 17.65 -14.74 12.42
CA MET A 104 18.85 -13.94 12.14
C MET A 104 19.74 -13.78 13.39
N GLU A 105 19.13 -13.59 14.55
CA GLU A 105 19.86 -13.50 15.81
C GLU A 105 20.63 -14.78 16.13
N LYS A 106 20.00 -15.92 15.88
CA LYS A 106 20.65 -17.22 16.14
C LYS A 106 21.73 -17.58 15.13
N SER A 107 21.75 -16.90 13.99
CA SER A 107 22.73 -17.15 12.94
C SER A 107 24.04 -16.40 13.15
N GLU A 108 24.09 -15.51 14.12
CA GLU A 108 25.30 -14.78 14.51
C GLU A 108 26.13 -15.62 15.52
#